data_c7a7643ce43d7fe356b19336beaba0e1
#
_entry.id   c7a7643ce43d7fe356b19336beaba0e1
#
_cell.length_a   1.000
_cell.length_b   1.000
_cell.length_c   1.000
_cell.angle_alpha   90.00
_cell.angle_beta   90.00
_cell.angle_gamma   90.00
#
_symmetry.space_group_name_H-M   'P 1'
#
loop_
_entity.id
_entity.type
_entity.pdbx_description
1 polymer ?
#
loop_
_entity_poly.entity_id
_entity_poly.type
_entity_poly.pdbx_seq_one_letter_code
_entity_poly.pdbx_strand_id
1 'polypeptide(L)'
;MVKEVDDSIFRSKDYLFVYKTEGLYSEKDSHTACMVRYISEKCGFIERQNNKLLFSPQWKESFLAGDRQRFFRSIFRGYTQYYNWINVVYNDNPNTGQEGFAYTLYLLSKYGKYFKPLSFYTNKYFRAFP
;
A
#
# COMPACT_ATOMS: atom_id res chain seq x y z
N MET A 1 -3.24 13.02 14.02
CA MET A 1 -2.37 12.03 13.32
C MET A 1 -2.96 11.56 11.99
N VAL A 2 -4.18 11.00 11.94
CA VAL A 2 -4.79 10.59 10.65
C VAL A 2 -5.00 11.79 9.73
N LYS A 3 -5.50 12.91 10.21
CA LYS A 3 -5.67 14.16 9.44
C LYS A 3 -4.36 14.68 8.84
N GLU A 4 -3.27 14.65 9.60
CA GLU A 4 -1.97 15.19 9.15
C GLU A 4 -1.36 14.38 8.00
N VAL A 5 -1.52 13.05 8.02
CA VAL A 5 -1.04 12.17 6.95
C VAL A 5 -1.85 12.38 5.68
N ASP A 6 -3.18 12.41 5.79
CA ASP A 6 -4.06 12.53 4.64
C ASP A 6 -4.13 13.95 4.07
N ASP A 7 -3.94 15.00 4.88
CA ASP A 7 -3.89 16.38 4.37
C ASP A 7 -2.79 16.58 3.32
N SER A 8 -1.66 15.88 3.44
CA SER A 8 -0.59 15.94 2.44
C SER A 8 -0.99 15.24 1.14
N ILE A 9 -1.69 14.13 1.23
CA ILE A 9 -2.19 13.35 0.10
C ILE A 9 -3.39 14.06 -0.55
N PHE A 10 -4.31 14.59 0.28
CA PHE A 10 -5.49 15.34 -0.16
C PHE A 10 -5.16 16.61 -0.94
N ARG A 11 -4.02 17.23 -0.67
CA ARG A 11 -3.56 18.41 -1.40
C ARG A 11 -3.04 18.08 -2.79
N SER A 12 -2.80 16.81 -3.11
CA SER A 12 -2.51 16.43 -4.49
C SER A 12 -3.78 16.55 -5.34
N LYS A 13 -3.68 17.25 -6.47
CA LYS A 13 -4.82 17.46 -7.39
C LYS A 13 -5.44 16.14 -7.86
N ASP A 14 -4.62 15.09 -7.97
CA ASP A 14 -5.04 13.77 -8.42
C ASP A 14 -5.89 13.06 -7.37
N TYR A 15 -5.55 13.19 -6.09
CA TYR A 15 -6.32 12.60 -4.99
C TYR A 15 -7.71 13.26 -4.84
N LEU A 16 -7.76 14.60 -4.87
CA LEU A 16 -9.01 15.36 -4.80
C LEU A 16 -9.94 15.05 -5.97
N PHE A 17 -9.38 14.81 -7.16
CA PHE A 17 -10.16 14.41 -8.33
C PHE A 17 -10.82 13.04 -8.16
N VAL A 18 -10.11 12.07 -7.58
CA VAL A 18 -10.60 10.69 -7.41
C VAL A 18 -11.64 10.61 -6.31
N TYR A 19 -11.43 11.26 -5.16
CA TYR A 19 -12.25 11.03 -3.97
C TYR A 19 -13.32 12.09 -3.71
N LYS A 20 -13.25 13.28 -4.33
CA LYS A 20 -14.27 14.36 -4.25
C LYS A 20 -14.81 14.63 -2.83
N THR A 21 -13.98 14.52 -1.80
CA THR A 21 -14.42 14.65 -0.42
C THR A 21 -14.12 16.05 0.12
N GLU A 22 -15.06 16.65 0.83
CA GLU A 22 -14.93 17.98 1.44
C GLU A 22 -14.15 17.97 2.75
N GLY A 23 -13.87 16.77 3.32
CA GLY A 23 -13.13 16.60 4.57
C GLY A 23 -13.09 15.17 5.07
N LEU A 24 -12.23 14.93 6.06
CA LEU A 24 -12.09 13.66 6.75
C LEU A 24 -12.68 13.78 8.16
N TYR A 25 -13.74 13.06 8.44
CA TYR A 25 -14.41 13.05 9.74
C TYR A 25 -14.03 11.82 10.57
N SER A 26 -13.72 10.71 9.90
CA SER A 26 -13.32 9.46 10.54
C SER A 26 -12.25 8.75 9.72
N GLU A 27 -11.62 7.71 10.28
CA GLU A 27 -10.70 6.85 9.56
C GLU A 27 -11.35 6.18 8.34
N LYS A 28 -12.65 5.88 8.43
CA LYS A 28 -13.41 5.23 7.34
C LYS A 28 -13.53 6.09 6.09
N ASP A 29 -13.39 7.40 6.25
CA ASP A 29 -13.44 8.36 5.15
C ASP A 29 -12.11 8.41 4.37
N SER A 30 -11.05 7.79 4.93
CA SER A 30 -9.75 7.68 4.30
C SER A 30 -9.40 6.22 3.98
N HIS A 31 -9.41 5.89 2.70
CA HIS A 31 -8.97 4.58 2.24
C HIS A 31 -7.51 4.30 2.61
N THR A 32 -6.64 5.30 2.49
CA THR A 32 -5.23 5.21 2.87
C THR A 32 -5.06 4.89 4.35
N ALA A 33 -5.81 5.58 5.23
CA ALA A 33 -5.74 5.32 6.67
C ALA A 33 -6.21 3.90 7.02
N CYS A 34 -7.32 3.45 6.42
CA CYS A 34 -7.80 2.08 6.57
C CYS A 34 -6.76 1.05 6.11
N MET A 35 -6.14 1.27 4.95
CA MET A 35 -5.10 0.40 4.41
C MET A 35 -3.88 0.35 5.34
N VAL A 36 -3.37 1.50 5.76
CA VAL A 36 -2.21 1.59 6.66
C VAL A 36 -2.50 0.90 7.98
N ARG A 37 -3.67 1.12 8.58
CA ARG A 37 -4.08 0.43 9.81
C ARG A 37 -4.15 -1.08 9.60
N TYR A 38 -4.83 -1.54 8.56
CA TYR A 38 -4.97 -2.97 8.26
C TYR A 38 -3.60 -3.65 8.11
N ILE A 39 -2.70 -3.06 7.31
CA ILE A 39 -1.35 -3.59 7.11
C ILE A 39 -0.58 -3.58 8.43
N SER A 40 -0.69 -2.50 9.22
CA SER A 40 -0.01 -2.39 10.51
C SER A 40 -0.45 -3.45 11.52
N GLU A 41 -1.76 -3.74 11.58
CA GLU A 41 -2.30 -4.84 12.41
C GLU A 41 -1.80 -6.20 11.91
N LYS A 42 -1.85 -6.45 10.58
CA LYS A 42 -1.40 -7.73 9.98
C LYS A 42 0.10 -7.97 10.12
N CYS A 43 0.90 -6.92 10.10
CA CYS A 43 2.35 -6.99 10.34
C CYS A 43 2.72 -7.02 11.83
N GLY A 44 1.74 -6.89 12.73
CA GLY A 44 1.96 -6.87 14.18
C GLY A 44 2.65 -5.59 14.68
N PHE A 45 2.61 -4.49 13.90
CA PHE A 45 3.14 -3.19 14.35
C PHE A 45 2.28 -2.60 15.45
N ILE A 46 0.98 -2.78 15.33
CA ILE A 46 -0.01 -2.29 16.29
C ILE A 46 -0.91 -3.44 16.72
N GLU A 47 -1.36 -3.35 17.96
CA GLU A 47 -2.29 -4.29 18.59
C GLU A 47 -3.50 -3.53 19.11
N ARG A 48 -4.65 -4.15 19.08
CA ARG A 48 -5.87 -3.58 19.62
C ARG A 48 -6.10 -4.10 21.04
N GLN A 49 -6.08 -3.20 22.02
CA GLN A 49 -6.40 -3.50 23.41
C GLN A 49 -7.40 -2.46 23.93
N ASN A 50 -8.53 -2.93 24.48
CA ASN A 50 -9.56 -2.08 25.07
C ASN A 50 -9.99 -0.91 24.15
N ASN A 51 -10.26 -1.18 22.88
CA ASN A 51 -10.58 -0.18 21.84
C ASN A 51 -9.49 0.87 21.57
N LYS A 52 -8.26 0.66 22.03
CA LYS A 52 -7.12 1.49 21.73
C LYS A 52 -6.15 0.74 20.82
N LEU A 53 -5.51 1.47 19.94
CA LEU A 53 -4.40 0.95 19.13
C LEU A 53 -3.10 1.26 19.87
N LEU A 54 -2.35 0.23 20.17
CA LEU A 54 -1.06 0.32 20.87
C LEU A 54 0.04 -0.14 19.94
N PHE A 55 1.17 0.55 19.96
CA PHE A 55 2.34 0.14 19.21
C PHE A 55 2.97 -1.09 19.89
N SER A 56 3.25 -2.13 19.11
CA SER A 56 3.81 -3.37 19.62
C SER A 56 5.20 -3.16 20.23
N PRO A 57 5.47 -3.63 21.47
CA PRO A 57 6.76 -3.45 22.13
C PRO A 57 7.94 -3.97 21.31
N GLN A 58 7.80 -5.16 20.70
CA GLN A 58 8.85 -5.76 19.88
C GLN A 58 9.24 -4.92 18.66
N TRP A 59 8.27 -4.16 18.10
CA TRP A 59 8.54 -3.28 16.98
C TRP A 59 9.07 -1.92 17.42
N LYS A 60 8.74 -1.51 18.65
CA LYS A 60 9.24 -0.26 19.23
C LYS A 60 10.76 -0.24 19.31
N GLU A 61 11.37 -1.35 19.74
CA GLU A 61 12.83 -1.49 19.80
C GLU A 61 13.46 -1.40 18.41
N SER A 62 12.90 -2.12 17.42
CA SER A 62 13.39 -2.05 16.03
C SER A 62 13.25 -0.65 15.43
N PHE A 63 12.17 0.05 15.77
CA PHE A 63 11.95 1.42 15.33
C PHE A 63 13.00 2.38 15.90
N LEU A 64 13.26 2.29 17.22
CA LEU A 64 14.25 3.12 17.90
C LEU A 64 15.67 2.81 17.43
N ALA A 65 15.94 1.54 17.09
CA ALA A 65 17.21 1.11 16.49
C ALA A 65 17.39 1.55 15.03
N GLY A 66 16.36 2.11 14.39
CA GLY A 66 16.41 2.56 13.00
C GLY A 66 16.49 1.42 11.97
N ASP A 67 15.99 0.22 12.31
CA ASP A 67 16.00 -0.94 11.41
C ASP A 67 14.97 -0.79 10.29
N ARG A 68 15.27 0.12 9.35
CA ARG A 68 14.42 0.43 8.21
C ARG A 68 14.19 -0.78 7.30
N GLN A 69 15.18 -1.67 7.20
CA GLN A 69 15.10 -2.83 6.33
C GLN A 69 14.06 -3.85 6.84
N ARG A 70 14.02 -4.09 8.14
CA ARG A 70 13.02 -4.95 8.77
C ARG A 70 11.61 -4.40 8.58
N PHE A 71 11.43 -3.09 8.81
CA PHE A 71 10.14 -2.42 8.57
C PHE A 71 9.72 -2.53 7.11
N PHE A 72 10.60 -2.17 6.18
CA PHE A 72 10.30 -2.23 4.76
C PHE A 72 9.85 -3.64 4.33
N ARG A 73 10.60 -4.68 4.71
CA ARG A 73 10.25 -6.07 4.39
C ARG A 73 8.88 -6.45 4.91
N SER A 74 8.56 -6.07 6.15
CA SER A 74 7.26 -6.38 6.77
C SER A 74 6.12 -5.64 6.09
N ILE A 75 6.27 -4.34 5.81
CA ILE A 75 5.27 -3.54 5.09
C ILE A 75 5.08 -4.09 3.67
N PHE A 76 6.18 -4.36 2.96
CA PHE A 76 6.14 -4.92 1.62
C PHE A 76 5.37 -6.24 1.58
N ARG A 77 5.66 -7.13 2.53
CA ARG A 77 4.92 -8.39 2.68
C ARG A 77 3.45 -8.16 3.02
N GLY A 78 3.17 -7.26 3.95
CA GLY A 78 1.80 -6.87 4.33
C GLY A 78 0.99 -6.39 3.14
N TYR A 79 1.57 -5.51 2.34
CA TYR A 79 0.93 -4.93 1.17
C TYR A 79 0.75 -5.94 0.03
N THR A 80 1.74 -6.80 -0.22
CA THR A 80 1.71 -7.73 -1.37
C THR A 80 1.00 -9.04 -1.10
N GLN A 81 0.97 -9.52 0.16
CA GLN A 81 0.43 -10.83 0.49
C GLN A 81 -0.87 -10.77 1.32
N TYR A 82 -1.05 -9.76 2.17
CA TYR A 82 -2.18 -9.70 3.09
C TYR A 82 -3.25 -8.69 2.67
N TYR A 83 -2.83 -7.59 2.04
CA TYR A 83 -3.77 -6.58 1.58
C TYR A 83 -4.34 -6.97 0.21
N ASN A 84 -5.67 -6.96 0.09
CA ASN A 84 -6.33 -7.22 -1.18
C ASN A 84 -6.36 -5.95 -2.03
N TRP A 85 -5.67 -5.96 -3.16
CA TRP A 85 -5.54 -4.79 -4.04
C TRP A 85 -6.85 -4.39 -4.72
N ILE A 86 -7.85 -5.27 -4.76
CA ILE A 86 -9.18 -4.92 -5.27
C ILE A 86 -9.79 -3.74 -4.50
N ASN A 87 -9.42 -3.58 -3.23
CA ASN A 87 -9.87 -2.46 -2.41
C ASN A 87 -9.31 -1.11 -2.84
N VAL A 88 -8.23 -1.08 -3.65
CA VAL A 88 -7.63 0.16 -4.18
C VAL A 88 -8.20 0.50 -5.56
N VAL A 89 -8.53 -0.53 -6.31
CA VAL A 89 -9.04 -0.38 -7.68
C VAL A 89 -10.55 -0.49 -7.60
N TYR A 90 -11.24 0.64 -7.60
CA TYR A 90 -12.71 0.69 -7.72
C TYR A 90 -13.16 0.21 -9.10
N ASN A 91 -12.84 -1.03 -9.42
CA ASN A 91 -13.14 -1.61 -10.69
C ASN A 91 -13.73 -3.00 -10.46
N ASP A 92 -14.80 -3.34 -11.15
CA ASP A 92 -15.44 -4.66 -11.09
C ASP A 92 -14.56 -5.79 -11.65
N ASN A 93 -13.37 -5.44 -12.16
CA ASN A 93 -12.41 -6.43 -12.65
C ASN A 93 -11.62 -7.03 -11.48
N PRO A 94 -11.77 -8.34 -11.20
CA PRO A 94 -11.05 -9.02 -10.11
C PRO A 94 -9.53 -9.09 -10.36
N ASN A 95 -9.07 -8.88 -11.60
CA ASN A 95 -7.65 -8.91 -11.92
C ASN A 95 -6.99 -7.57 -11.59
N THR A 96 -6.54 -7.43 -10.37
CA THR A 96 -5.85 -6.23 -9.87
C THR A 96 -4.35 -6.21 -10.20
N GLY A 97 -3.84 -7.24 -10.86
CA GLY A 97 -2.40 -7.42 -11.09
C GLY A 97 -1.62 -7.90 -9.86
N GLN A 98 -2.28 -8.18 -8.74
CA GLN A 98 -1.63 -8.63 -7.51
C GLN A 98 -0.93 -9.98 -7.71
N GLU A 99 -1.57 -10.92 -8.40
CA GLU A 99 -1.00 -12.25 -8.68
C GLU A 99 0.25 -12.15 -9.59
N GLY A 100 0.23 -11.23 -10.54
CA GLY A 100 1.36 -10.98 -11.44
C GLY A 100 2.42 -10.02 -10.91
N PHE A 101 2.31 -9.58 -9.65
CA PHE A 101 3.21 -8.56 -9.10
C PHE A 101 4.69 -8.98 -9.11
N ALA A 102 4.99 -10.22 -8.74
CA ALA A 102 6.36 -10.74 -8.78
C ALA A 102 6.94 -10.72 -10.20
N TYR A 103 6.13 -11.00 -11.21
CA TYR A 103 6.53 -10.92 -12.59
C TYR A 103 6.77 -9.47 -13.04
N THR A 104 5.96 -8.53 -12.58
CA THR A 104 6.18 -7.10 -12.79
C THR A 104 7.54 -6.66 -12.24
N LEU A 105 7.88 -7.07 -11.00
CA LEU A 105 9.20 -6.79 -10.42
C LEU A 105 10.33 -7.43 -11.23
N TYR A 106 10.14 -8.66 -11.71
CA TYR A 106 11.11 -9.31 -12.59
C TYR A 106 11.31 -8.52 -13.89
N LEU A 107 10.23 -8.06 -14.54
CA LEU A 107 10.34 -7.24 -15.74
C LEU A 107 11.09 -5.92 -15.48
N LEU A 108 10.78 -5.25 -14.38
CA LEU A 108 11.47 -4.02 -13.98
C LEU A 108 12.95 -4.27 -13.66
N SER A 109 13.26 -5.34 -12.95
CA SER A 109 14.64 -5.72 -12.66
C SER A 109 15.44 -6.01 -13.95
N LYS A 110 14.82 -6.71 -14.89
CA LYS A 110 15.49 -7.12 -16.14
C LYS A 110 15.66 -6.00 -17.16
N TYR A 111 14.67 -5.12 -17.28
CA TYR A 111 14.58 -4.12 -18.34
C TYR A 111 14.58 -2.67 -17.87
N GLY A 112 14.42 -2.42 -16.56
CA GLY A 112 14.27 -1.08 -16.00
C GLY A 112 15.54 -0.24 -15.97
N LYS A 113 16.70 -0.83 -16.32
CA LYS A 113 17.95 -0.07 -16.41
C LYS A 113 17.90 1.07 -17.45
N TYR A 114 17.13 0.88 -18.50
CA TYR A 114 16.93 1.86 -19.57
C TYR A 114 15.44 2.20 -19.69
N PHE A 115 15.16 3.45 -20.05
CA PHE A 115 13.80 3.89 -20.30
C PHE A 115 13.12 3.01 -21.37
N LYS A 116 11.93 2.51 -21.04
CA LYS A 116 11.06 1.77 -21.92
C LYS A 116 9.64 2.33 -21.80
N PRO A 117 8.87 2.44 -22.90
CA PRO A 117 7.49 2.87 -22.85
C PRO A 117 6.64 1.87 -22.04
N LEU A 118 5.56 2.36 -21.42
CA LEU A 118 4.65 1.54 -20.63
C LEU A 118 4.14 0.33 -21.45
N SER A 119 3.82 0.54 -22.72
CA SER A 119 3.36 -0.51 -23.63
C SER A 119 4.32 -1.71 -23.75
N PHE A 120 5.63 -1.49 -23.58
CA PHE A 120 6.60 -2.58 -23.57
C PHE A 120 6.37 -3.54 -22.39
N TYR A 121 6.10 -2.98 -21.21
CA TYR A 121 5.86 -3.77 -19.99
C TYR A 121 4.47 -4.41 -20.01
N THR A 122 3.44 -3.67 -20.40
CA THR A 122 2.07 -4.17 -20.46
C THR A 122 1.93 -5.32 -21.45
N ASN A 123 2.54 -5.21 -22.65
CA ASN A 123 2.53 -6.28 -23.64
C ASN A 123 3.22 -7.57 -23.13
N LYS A 124 4.31 -7.43 -22.36
CA LYS A 124 4.97 -8.60 -21.76
C LYS A 124 4.15 -9.19 -20.62
N TYR A 125 3.53 -8.34 -19.82
CA TYR A 125 2.69 -8.76 -18.71
C TYR A 125 1.48 -9.57 -19.20
N PHE A 126 0.68 -9.02 -20.12
CA PHE A 126 -0.51 -9.69 -20.64
C PHE A 126 -0.23 -10.92 -21.55
N ARG A 127 0.99 -11.10 -22.00
CA ARG A 127 1.40 -12.37 -22.62
C ARG A 127 1.63 -13.49 -21.61
N ALA A 128 1.96 -13.15 -20.37
CA ALA A 128 2.17 -14.11 -19.30
C ALA A 128 0.91 -14.33 -18.45
N PHE A 129 0.05 -13.31 -18.38
CA PHE A 129 -1.23 -13.32 -17.66
C PHE A 129 -2.33 -12.81 -18.60
N PRO A 130 -2.82 -13.69 -19.51
CA PRO A 130 -3.85 -13.33 -20.49
C PRO A 130 -5.20 -13.02 -19.88
#